data_e9728d3a05d066a4c3a95aaf5aa9dcb1
#
_entry.id   e9728d3a05d066a4c3a95aaf5aa9dcb1
#
_cell.length_a   1.000
_cell.length_b   1.000
_cell.length_c   1.000
_cell.angle_alpha   90.00
_cell.angle_beta   90.00
_cell.angle_gamma   90.00
#
_symmetry.space_group_name_H-M   'P 1'
#
loop_
_entity.id
_entity.type
_entity.pdbx_description
1 polymer ?
#
loop_
_entity_poly.entity_id
_entity_poly.type
_entity_poly.pdbx_seq_one_letter_code
_entity_poly.pdbx_strand_id
1 'polypeptide(L)'
;MPDAGKPTTGVGCTQAEADTYVPGMKKVGDAGRYSFELVSSTPAPPALDDNAFVVQVSDADGNPLAGALSVALDMPEHGHPSPKQPDVSFDPESSAFTLDPMQLFMVGLWRLTFTFTPNTGAASESAIGDSAVFKFCID
;
A
#
# COMPACT_ATOMS: atom_id res chain seq x y z
N MET A 1 -28.22 12.36 -2.34
CA MET A 1 -27.64 12.23 -2.80
C MET A 1 -27.29 12.15 -3.01
N PRO A 2 -27.54 12.46 -2.87
CA PRO A 2 -27.07 12.32 -3.24
C PRO A 2 -26.37 12.32 -3.24
N ASP A 3 -26.23 12.60 -3.06
CA ASP A 3 -25.54 12.58 -3.26
C ASP A 3 -24.97 12.42 -2.95
N ALA A 4 -25.14 12.44 -2.52
CA ALA A 4 -24.53 12.26 -2.45
C ALA A 4 -23.75 12.04 -2.56
N GLY A 5 -23.70 12.08 -2.55
CA GLY A 5 -22.91 11.76 -2.88
C GLY A 5 -22.25 11.80 -3.31
N LYS A 6 -22.17 11.95 -3.62
CA LYS A 6 -21.55 11.88 -4.28
C LYS A 6 -21.09 11.60 -4.95
N PRO A 7 -21.34 11.73 -5.00
CA PRO A 7 -20.78 11.32 -5.79
C PRO A 7 -19.75 11.29 -6.38
N THR A 8 -19.27 11.03 -6.74
CA THR A 8 -18.33 10.92 -7.25
C THR A 8 -18.17 11.09 -8.34
N THR A 9 -18.37 11.54 -8.73
CA THR A 9 -18.27 11.88 -9.62
C THR A 9 -17.71 11.47 -10.82
N GLY A 10 -18.02 10.95 -11.66
CA GLY A 10 -17.51 10.62 -12.96
C GLY A 10 -16.07 10.29 -13.06
N VAL A 11 -15.44 10.12 -11.97
CA VAL A 11 -14.02 9.86 -11.98
C VAL A 11 -13.70 8.38 -11.98
N GLY A 12 -14.70 7.54 -11.99
CA GLY A 12 -14.46 6.15 -12.24
C GLY A 12 -14.22 5.27 -11.05
N CYS A 13 -14.31 5.76 -9.83
CA CYS A 13 -14.18 4.87 -8.69
C CYS A 13 -15.37 5.01 -7.76
N THR A 14 -15.68 3.91 -7.07
CA THR A 14 -16.71 3.90 -6.06
C THR A 14 -16.10 3.53 -4.74
N GLN A 15 -16.69 3.98 -3.66
CA GLN A 15 -16.22 3.63 -2.34
C GLN A 15 -16.38 2.14 -2.07
N ALA A 16 -17.31 1.47 -2.76
CA ALA A 16 -17.48 0.04 -2.58
C ALA A 16 -16.27 -0.75 -3.06
N GLU A 17 -15.51 -0.21 -4.00
CA GLU A 17 -14.33 -0.89 -4.54
C GLU A 17 -13.06 -0.53 -3.79
N ALA A 18 -13.09 0.48 -2.95
CA ALA A 18 -11.91 0.98 -2.29
C ALA A 18 -11.93 0.62 -0.81
N ASP A 19 -10.74 0.51 -0.25
CA ASP A 19 -10.59 0.42 1.19
C ASP A 19 -10.83 1.80 1.78
N THR A 20 -11.35 1.83 3.00
CA THR A 20 -11.46 3.07 3.74
C THR A 20 -10.17 3.27 4.49
N TYR A 21 -9.47 4.37 4.22
CA TYR A 21 -8.20 4.61 4.87
C TYR A 21 -8.40 4.88 6.35
N VAL A 22 -7.63 4.16 7.17
CA VAL A 22 -7.55 4.37 8.61
C VAL A 22 -6.08 4.21 8.98
N PRO A 23 -5.49 5.13 9.75
CA PRO A 23 -4.11 4.93 10.19
C PRO A 23 -3.97 3.61 10.93
N GLY A 24 -2.96 2.85 10.56
CA GLY A 24 -2.72 1.55 11.18
C GLY A 24 -3.55 0.42 10.60
N MET A 25 -4.26 0.66 9.50
CA MET A 25 -5.02 -0.41 8.86
C MET A 25 -4.07 -1.52 8.42
N LYS A 26 -4.55 -2.76 8.52
CA LYS A 26 -3.68 -3.90 8.34
C LYS A 26 -4.37 -4.94 7.48
N LYS A 27 -3.60 -5.58 6.60
CA LYS A 27 -4.09 -6.71 5.82
C LYS A 27 -3.10 -7.84 5.90
N VAL A 28 -3.63 -9.06 5.96
CA VAL A 28 -2.81 -10.26 5.83
C VAL A 28 -2.55 -10.48 4.35
N GLY A 29 -1.33 -10.87 4.03
CA GLY A 29 -0.97 -11.12 2.64
C GLY A 29 -1.74 -12.28 2.03
N ASP A 30 -1.72 -12.34 0.72
CA ASP A 30 -2.49 -13.34 -0.02
C ASP A 30 -2.08 -14.76 0.31
N ALA A 31 -0.81 -14.97 0.63
CA ALA A 31 -0.33 -16.29 1.03
C ALA A 31 -0.48 -16.56 2.52
N GLY A 32 -0.94 -15.57 3.29
CA GLY A 32 -1.16 -15.74 4.72
C GLY A 32 0.09 -15.76 5.55
N ARG A 33 1.22 -15.31 5.01
CA ARG A 33 2.51 -15.41 5.73
C ARG A 33 2.80 -14.20 6.58
N TYR A 34 2.47 -13.01 6.08
CA TYR A 34 2.82 -11.75 6.74
C TYR A 34 1.63 -10.84 6.78
N SER A 35 1.66 -9.91 7.74
CA SER A 35 0.67 -8.84 7.82
C SER A 35 1.34 -7.55 7.38
N PHE A 36 0.62 -6.77 6.59
CA PHE A 36 1.07 -5.49 6.08
C PHE A 36 0.24 -4.40 6.75
N GLU A 37 0.90 -3.58 7.53
CA GLU A 37 0.21 -2.49 8.24
C GLU A 37 0.59 -1.18 7.60
N LEU A 38 -0.44 -0.43 7.18
CA LEU A 38 -0.25 0.91 6.67
C LEU A 38 -0.27 1.84 7.87
N VAL A 39 0.92 2.10 8.40
CA VAL A 39 1.05 2.82 9.66
C VAL A 39 0.56 4.24 9.51
N SER A 40 0.96 4.89 8.43
CA SER A 40 0.53 6.26 8.19
C SER A 40 0.62 6.62 6.72
N SER A 41 -0.06 7.66 6.36
CA SER A 41 -0.01 8.28 5.05
C SER A 41 0.08 9.79 5.24
N THR A 42 0.89 10.44 4.42
CA THR A 42 0.98 11.90 4.42
C THR A 42 0.83 12.36 2.97
N PRO A 43 -0.25 13.05 2.64
CA PRO A 43 -1.39 13.39 3.49
C PRO A 43 -2.24 12.19 3.88
N ALA A 44 -3.06 12.35 4.88
CA ALA A 44 -3.97 11.30 5.33
C ALA A 44 -5.40 11.85 5.28
N PRO A 45 -6.28 11.17 4.53
CA PRO A 45 -6.06 9.99 3.71
C PRO A 45 -5.19 10.28 2.48
N PRO A 46 -4.76 9.24 1.77
CA PRO A 46 -3.99 9.44 0.54
C PRO A 46 -4.72 10.34 -0.43
N ALA A 47 -3.98 11.19 -1.11
CA ALA A 47 -4.55 12.23 -1.96
C ALA A 47 -3.82 12.29 -3.29
N LEU A 48 -4.31 13.15 -4.17
CA LEU A 48 -3.73 13.34 -5.50
C LEU A 48 -2.28 13.81 -5.38
N ASP A 49 -1.45 13.35 -6.29
CA ASP A 49 -0.03 13.68 -6.42
C ASP A 49 0.83 12.93 -5.40
N ASP A 50 1.78 13.59 -4.77
CA ASP A 50 2.80 12.91 -3.97
C ASP A 50 2.28 12.58 -2.57
N ASN A 51 2.51 11.34 -2.17
CA ASN A 51 2.18 10.87 -0.83
C ASN A 51 3.41 10.20 -0.25
N ALA A 52 3.46 10.10 1.07
CA ALA A 52 4.48 9.31 1.75
C ALA A 52 3.74 8.31 2.63
N PHE A 53 4.09 7.04 2.46
CA PHE A 53 3.49 5.96 3.24
C PHE A 53 4.51 5.37 4.17
N VAL A 54 4.08 5.00 5.37
CA VAL A 54 4.89 4.21 6.29
C VAL A 54 4.20 2.87 6.45
N VAL A 55 4.93 1.79 6.17
CA VAL A 55 4.38 0.44 6.16
C VAL A 55 5.25 -0.44 7.05
N GLN A 56 4.61 -1.26 7.88
CA GLN A 56 5.31 -2.23 8.69
C GLN A 56 4.83 -3.62 8.32
N VAL A 57 5.76 -4.54 8.14
CA VAL A 57 5.45 -5.92 7.81
C VAL A 57 5.81 -6.78 9.01
N SER A 58 4.88 -7.65 9.41
CA SER A 58 5.06 -8.49 10.59
C SER A 58 4.80 -9.94 10.24
N ASP A 59 5.40 -10.85 11.02
CA ASP A 59 5.13 -12.27 10.86
C ASP A 59 3.81 -12.65 11.56
N ALA A 60 3.49 -13.94 11.56
CA ALA A 60 2.23 -14.41 12.12
C ALA A 60 2.14 -14.18 13.62
N ASP A 61 3.28 -14.02 14.29
CA ASP A 61 3.31 -13.76 15.73
C ASP A 61 3.29 -12.27 16.04
N GLY A 62 3.25 -11.42 15.03
CA GLY A 62 3.20 -9.99 15.23
C GLY A 62 4.56 -9.33 15.35
N ASN A 63 5.63 -10.04 15.05
CA ASN A 63 6.98 -9.47 15.12
C ASN A 63 7.30 -8.74 13.82
N PRO A 64 7.71 -7.45 13.91
CA PRO A 64 8.07 -6.72 12.69
C PRO A 64 9.32 -7.30 12.05
N LEU A 65 9.36 -7.25 10.73
CA LEU A 65 10.42 -7.88 9.96
C LEU A 65 11.13 -6.86 9.09
N ALA A 66 12.44 -7.08 8.91
CA ALA A 66 13.22 -6.39 7.89
C ALA A 66 13.24 -7.22 6.63
N GLY A 67 13.43 -6.57 5.50
CA GLY A 67 13.51 -7.27 4.24
C GLY A 67 13.38 -6.32 3.07
N ALA A 68 12.94 -6.86 1.95
CA ALA A 68 12.74 -6.09 0.73
C ALA A 68 11.25 -5.86 0.53
N LEU A 69 10.85 -4.61 0.54
CA LEU A 69 9.45 -4.22 0.29
C LEU A 69 9.41 -3.44 -1.01
N SER A 70 8.44 -3.77 -1.84
CA SER A 70 8.19 -3.02 -3.07
C SER A 70 6.70 -2.79 -3.20
N VAL A 71 6.34 -1.87 -4.07
CA VAL A 71 4.94 -1.58 -4.33
C VAL A 71 4.75 -1.35 -5.82
N ALA A 72 3.68 -1.90 -6.34
CA ALA A 72 3.24 -1.61 -7.70
C ALA A 72 2.01 -0.74 -7.59
N LEU A 73 2.06 0.40 -8.26
CA LEU A 73 0.94 1.35 -8.28
C LEU A 73 0.30 1.29 -9.65
N ASP A 74 -0.98 0.99 -9.72
CA ASP A 74 -1.66 1.04 -10.99
C ASP A 74 -3.12 1.41 -10.78
N MET A 75 -3.72 1.83 -11.88
CA MET A 75 -5.15 2.15 -11.93
C MET A 75 -5.81 1.09 -12.78
N PRO A 76 -6.50 0.12 -12.17
CA PRO A 76 -7.06 -0.98 -12.97
C PRO A 76 -7.97 -0.52 -14.08
N GLU A 77 -8.67 0.58 -13.86
CA GLU A 77 -9.62 1.08 -14.85
C GLU A 77 -8.95 1.80 -16.01
N HIS A 78 -7.69 2.22 -15.82
CA HIS A 78 -6.95 2.93 -16.86
C HIS A 78 -5.92 2.05 -17.53
N GLY A 79 -5.56 0.94 -16.91
CA GLY A 79 -4.69 -0.05 -17.51
C GLY A 79 -3.23 0.35 -17.64
N HIS A 80 -2.78 1.34 -16.88
CA HIS A 80 -1.38 1.70 -16.90
C HIS A 80 -0.88 1.98 -15.48
N PRO A 81 0.41 1.74 -15.24
CA PRO A 81 0.99 1.98 -13.93
C PRO A 81 1.39 3.42 -13.75
N SER A 82 1.74 3.75 -12.51
CA SER A 82 2.35 5.04 -12.21
C SER A 82 3.69 5.17 -12.95
N PRO A 83 4.03 6.36 -13.42
CA PRO A 83 5.30 6.53 -14.13
C PRO A 83 6.52 6.46 -13.22
N LYS A 84 6.36 6.61 -11.93
CA LYS A 84 7.50 6.63 -11.03
C LYS A 84 7.27 5.70 -9.85
N GLN A 85 8.29 4.89 -9.55
CA GLN A 85 8.29 4.06 -8.35
C GLN A 85 8.78 4.87 -7.17
N PRO A 86 8.20 4.67 -5.99
CA PRO A 86 8.70 5.36 -4.81
C PRO A 86 10.06 4.83 -4.39
N ASP A 87 10.80 5.69 -3.71
CA ASP A 87 11.99 5.24 -3.00
C ASP A 87 11.54 4.58 -1.71
N VAL A 88 12.15 3.45 -1.40
CA VAL A 88 11.80 2.67 -0.22
C VAL A 88 13.01 2.66 0.71
N SER A 89 12.78 3.06 1.95
CA SER A 89 13.82 3.02 2.98
C SER A 89 13.28 2.31 4.20
N PHE A 90 14.18 1.73 4.98
CA PHE A 90 13.82 0.98 6.17
C PHE A 90 14.48 1.61 7.40
N ASP A 91 13.67 1.84 8.43
CA ASP A 91 14.16 2.37 9.68
C ASP A 91 14.27 1.22 10.69
N PRO A 92 15.49 0.82 11.07
CA PRO A 92 15.62 -0.30 11.99
C PRO A 92 15.10 -0.01 13.39
N GLU A 93 15.02 1.25 13.79
CA GLU A 93 14.52 1.55 15.12
C GLU A 93 13.02 1.32 15.23
N SER A 94 12.27 1.66 14.20
CA SER A 94 10.83 1.46 14.20
C SER A 94 10.44 0.18 13.48
N SER A 95 11.36 -0.43 12.77
CA SER A 95 11.11 -1.60 11.93
C SER A 95 10.03 -1.30 10.89
N ALA A 96 10.09 -0.12 10.32
CA ALA A 96 9.08 0.32 9.37
C ALA A 96 9.74 0.81 8.09
N PHE A 97 9.00 0.68 6.99
CA PHE A 97 9.43 1.13 5.68
C PHE A 97 8.75 2.45 5.35
N THR A 98 9.50 3.37 4.75
CA THR A 98 8.95 4.60 4.20
C THR A 98 9.00 4.51 2.69
N LEU A 99 7.87 4.77 2.04
CA LEU A 99 7.75 4.77 0.59
C LEU A 99 7.38 6.19 0.17
N ASP A 100 8.29 6.86 -0.53
CA ASP A 100 8.13 8.29 -0.83
C ASP A 100 8.92 8.63 -2.09
N PRO A 101 8.31 9.22 -3.11
CA PRO A 101 6.90 9.60 -3.19
C PRO A 101 6.03 8.49 -3.76
N MET A 102 4.83 8.37 -3.22
CA MET A 102 3.79 7.53 -3.81
C MET A 102 2.97 8.45 -4.71
N GLN A 103 3.21 8.39 -6.00
CA GLN A 103 2.62 9.36 -6.92
C GLN A 103 1.29 8.88 -7.45
N LEU A 104 0.23 9.38 -6.87
CA LEU A 104 -1.14 9.09 -7.29
C LEU A 104 -1.59 10.27 -8.15
N PHE A 105 -1.14 10.27 -9.40
CA PHE A 105 -1.15 11.47 -10.23
C PHE A 105 -2.46 11.72 -10.96
N MET A 106 -3.43 10.81 -10.84
CA MET A 106 -4.74 10.98 -11.48
C MET A 106 -5.82 10.63 -10.48
N VAL A 107 -6.98 11.26 -10.63
CA VAL A 107 -8.15 10.88 -9.84
C VAL A 107 -8.67 9.54 -10.32
N GLY A 108 -9.24 8.77 -9.41
CA GLY A 108 -9.78 7.46 -9.72
C GLY A 108 -9.36 6.42 -8.71
N LEU A 109 -9.63 5.17 -9.04
CA LEU A 109 -9.30 4.03 -8.18
C LEU A 109 -7.87 3.59 -8.43
N TRP A 110 -7.07 3.61 -7.37
CA TRP A 110 -5.69 3.14 -7.40
C TRP A 110 -5.56 1.82 -6.69
N ARG A 111 -4.77 0.92 -7.27
CA ARG A 111 -4.43 -0.35 -6.66
C ARG A 111 -2.95 -0.34 -6.30
N LEU A 112 -2.69 -0.58 -5.03
CA LEU A 112 -1.34 -0.60 -4.48
C LEU A 112 -1.04 -2.03 -4.06
N THR A 113 -0.14 -2.68 -4.78
CA THR A 113 0.24 -4.06 -4.48
C THR A 113 1.59 -4.04 -3.81
N PHE A 114 1.62 -4.31 -2.51
CA PHE A 114 2.85 -4.40 -1.74
C PHE A 114 3.36 -5.83 -1.77
N THR A 115 4.65 -5.98 -2.03
CA THR A 115 5.29 -7.29 -2.05
C THR A 115 6.47 -7.25 -1.10
N PHE A 116 6.57 -8.23 -0.22
CA PHE A 116 7.61 -8.29 0.79
C PHE A 116 8.32 -9.64 0.75
N THR A 117 9.65 -9.60 0.83
CA THR A 117 10.49 -10.78 0.98
C THR A 117 11.36 -10.56 2.20
N PRO A 118 11.34 -11.47 3.18
CA PRO A 118 12.12 -11.26 4.40
C PRO A 118 13.61 -11.33 4.15
N ASN A 119 14.34 -10.58 4.95
CA ASN A 119 15.80 -10.58 4.93
C ASN A 119 16.28 -11.58 5.98
N THR A 120 16.22 -12.86 5.65
CA THR A 120 16.49 -13.87 6.64
C THR A 120 17.97 -14.14 6.84
N GLY A 121 18.78 -13.90 5.84
CA GLY A 121 20.17 -14.28 5.89
C GLY A 121 20.39 -15.78 5.87
N ALA A 122 19.34 -16.56 5.80
CA ALA A 122 19.40 -18.01 5.81
C ALA A 122 19.16 -18.54 4.41
N ALA A 123 19.07 -19.85 4.31
CA ALA A 123 18.81 -20.48 3.04
C ALA A 123 17.57 -19.91 2.39
N SER A 124 17.62 -19.84 1.09
CA SER A 124 16.61 -19.11 0.33
C SER A 124 15.22 -19.72 0.42
N GLU A 125 15.10 -20.99 0.72
CA GLU A 125 13.77 -21.57 0.77
C GLU A 125 12.92 -21.02 1.88
N SER A 126 13.51 -20.38 2.88
CA SER A 126 12.73 -19.73 3.92
C SER A 126 12.45 -18.27 3.61
N ALA A 127 12.99 -17.74 2.53
CA ALA A 127 12.77 -16.35 2.13
C ALA A 127 11.63 -16.25 1.14
N ILE A 128 10.49 -16.83 1.49
CA ILE A 128 9.32 -16.80 0.63
C ILE A 128 8.51 -15.56 0.94
N GLY A 129 8.17 -14.81 -0.09
CA GLY A 129 7.47 -13.56 0.07
C GLY A 129 5.98 -13.69 0.14
N ASP A 130 5.34 -12.56 0.28
CA ASP A 130 3.89 -12.45 0.31
C ASP A 130 3.51 -11.08 -0.24
N SER A 131 2.26 -10.93 -0.62
CA SER A 131 1.76 -9.68 -1.19
C SER A 131 0.42 -9.34 -0.61
N ALA A 132 0.14 -8.04 -0.52
CA ALA A 132 -1.17 -7.56 -0.10
C ALA A 132 -1.56 -6.39 -0.98
N VAL A 133 -2.86 -6.23 -1.21
CA VAL A 133 -3.40 -5.21 -2.08
C VAL A 133 -4.25 -4.25 -1.26
N PHE A 134 -3.96 -2.96 -1.40
CA PHE A 134 -4.79 -1.89 -0.87
C PHE A 134 -5.32 -1.09 -2.05
N LYS A 135 -6.57 -0.68 -1.97
CA LYS A 135 -7.20 0.11 -3.03
C LYS A 135 -7.74 1.39 -2.44
N PHE A 136 -7.40 2.51 -3.06
CA PHE A 136 -7.88 3.80 -2.59
C PHE A 136 -8.49 4.59 -3.73
N CYS A 137 -9.60 5.25 -3.44
CA CYS A 137 -10.27 6.13 -4.39
C CYS A 137 -9.71 7.53 -4.16
N ILE A 138 -9.06 8.07 -5.18
CA ILE A 138 -8.42 9.38 -5.12
C ILE A 138 -9.28 10.36 -5.90
N ASP A 139 -9.67 11.45 -5.25
CA ASP A 139 -10.51 12.45 -5.90
C ASP A 139 -10.04 13.88 -5.64
#